data_d96bf393bd60cc624ee05e96993ef96b
#
_entry.id   d96bf393bd60cc624ee05e96993ef96b
#
_cell.length_a   1.000
_cell.length_b   1.000
_cell.length_c   1.000
_cell.angle_alpha   90.00
_cell.angle_beta   90.00
_cell.angle_gamma   90.00
#
_symmetry.space_group_name_H-M   'P 1'
#
loop_
_entity.id
_entity.type
_entity.pdbx_description
1 polymer ?
#
loop_
_entity_poly.entity_id
_entity_poly.type
_entity_poly.pdbx_seq_one_letter_code
_entity_poly.pdbx_strand_id
1 'polypeptide(L)'
;MDVSLGKSKRWRVPMVAATIAILVAACGNTAPSSETPKNGGTLIWALDSDATSLNPFVISTLPEFRVISFLFPNLCAGDKNLNVVPDLADGMPSVSSDGLVWTVKLKKNAKWSDGTPITADDVLATQKIQGDPKLDTDYSYDWSKLKTIEKVDANTVKYTLTQPFAPFLASNLVGYVAPAEVYGKLDPAKIRDDPVSKAPTVFGGAYKLDKWIPGQEFDLSANPNYYNGRPHYDKVIGKVITDATAAANALINGDVAWHPSLGESGAGGISKAKKSSNVQVHTYEDLGYIDFRMNTRKGHIFDNVLTRQALASVLDKPSIVQAATQGAGAPLWGDIVPASWAYDANSVVKYPLDVNKAKSLMQQAGWTIGSDGVATRPNPTGSGTQKFVGKIRVRAGKPDRLKAAEIISDQVKQIGMQLTPEPTDFKVFYPPIQKGQFDVFIAGFSLTLEPDDYSTAHSSQL
;
A
#
# COMPACT_ATOMS: atom_id res chain seq x y z
N MET A 1 -102.88 15.69 15.12
CA MET A 1 -103.26 16.41 13.91
C MET A 1 -102.04 16.32 13.04
N ASP A 2 -102.03 15.37 12.19
CA ASP A 2 -102.38 15.47 10.75
C ASP A 2 -101.47 16.49 10.04
N VAL A 3 -100.75 16.16 9.12
CA VAL A 3 -100.73 15.72 7.73
C VAL A 3 -99.52 16.35 7.10
N SER A 4 -98.76 15.95 6.13
CA SER A 4 -98.95 15.10 4.99
C SER A 4 -97.59 14.96 4.24
N LEU A 5 -97.55 13.86 3.54
CA LEU A 5 -96.45 13.44 2.65
C LEU A 5 -96.18 14.40 1.48
N GLY A 6 -94.90 14.72 1.25
CA GLY A 6 -94.42 15.36 0.05
C GLY A 6 -93.37 14.50 -0.66
N LYS A 7 -93.67 14.09 -1.90
CA LYS A 7 -92.91 13.14 -2.73
C LYS A 7 -91.52 13.57 -3.05
N SER A 8 -90.51 12.72 -2.75
CA SER A 8 -89.13 12.85 -3.12
C SER A 8 -88.86 12.50 -4.58
N LYS A 9 -88.23 13.41 -5.31
CA LYS A 9 -87.56 13.17 -6.60
C LYS A 9 -86.28 12.35 -6.39
N ARG A 10 -86.29 11.15 -6.91
CA ARG A 10 -85.09 10.33 -7.00
C ARG A 10 -84.09 10.96 -7.99
N TRP A 11 -82.97 11.52 -7.51
CA TRP A 11 -81.76 11.78 -8.30
C TRP A 11 -80.88 10.53 -8.24
N ARG A 12 -80.66 9.99 -9.43
CA ARG A 12 -79.62 8.96 -9.62
C ARG A 12 -78.27 9.65 -9.61
N VAL A 13 -77.44 9.38 -8.57
CA VAL A 13 -76.00 9.72 -8.55
C VAL A 13 -75.29 8.43 -9.00
N PRO A 14 -74.40 8.53 -9.99
CA PRO A 14 -73.57 7.39 -10.36
C PRO A 14 -72.56 7.09 -9.25
N MET A 15 -72.49 5.83 -8.82
CA MET A 15 -71.59 5.28 -7.86
C MET A 15 -70.21 5.22 -8.51
N VAL A 16 -69.33 6.17 -8.22
CA VAL A 16 -67.89 6.10 -8.54
C VAL A 16 -67.28 5.20 -7.47
N ALA A 17 -66.93 3.99 -7.85
CA ALA A 17 -66.16 3.08 -7.00
C ALA A 17 -64.75 3.66 -6.85
N ALA A 18 -64.48 4.35 -5.74
CA ALA A 18 -63.13 4.74 -5.34
C ALA A 18 -62.40 3.49 -4.81
N THR A 19 -61.60 2.86 -5.66
CA THR A 19 -60.67 1.82 -5.26
C THR A 19 -59.57 2.47 -4.45
N ILE A 20 -59.61 2.36 -3.13
CA ILE A 20 -58.51 2.72 -2.23
C ILE A 20 -57.42 1.67 -2.43
N ALA A 21 -56.43 1.98 -3.23
CA ALA A 21 -55.18 1.21 -3.27
C ALA A 21 -54.45 1.45 -1.97
N ILE A 22 -54.48 0.47 -1.07
CA ILE A 22 -53.60 0.43 0.10
C ILE A 22 -52.19 0.18 -0.43
N LEU A 23 -51.38 1.27 -0.49
CA LEU A 23 -49.94 1.20 -0.64
C LEU A 23 -49.38 0.59 0.65
N VAL A 24 -49.24 -0.72 0.70
CA VAL A 24 -48.37 -1.41 1.64
C VAL A 24 -46.94 -1.02 1.22
N ALA A 25 -46.35 -0.04 1.93
CA ALA A 25 -44.94 0.21 1.88
C ALA A 25 -44.24 -1.00 2.49
N ALA A 26 -43.95 -1.99 1.65
CA ALA A 26 -43.00 -3.03 1.98
C ALA A 26 -41.64 -2.32 2.13
N CYS A 27 -41.15 -2.18 3.35
CA CYS A 27 -39.72 -1.99 3.63
C CYS A 27 -39.02 -3.28 3.17
N GLY A 28 -38.85 -3.39 1.88
CA GLY A 28 -38.00 -4.39 1.28
C GLY A 28 -36.55 -3.93 1.53
N ASN A 29 -35.77 -4.74 2.24
CA ASN A 29 -34.34 -4.76 2.10
C ASN A 29 -34.06 -4.91 0.60
N THR A 30 -33.81 -3.81 -0.08
CA THR A 30 -33.22 -3.85 -1.41
C THR A 30 -31.79 -4.33 -1.22
N ALA A 31 -31.59 -5.64 -1.42
CA ALA A 31 -30.27 -6.14 -1.76
C ALA A 31 -29.71 -5.21 -2.85
N PRO A 32 -28.42 -4.83 -2.77
CA PRO A 32 -27.82 -3.98 -3.79
C PRO A 32 -28.07 -4.65 -5.15
N SER A 33 -28.82 -3.97 -6.02
CA SER A 33 -29.03 -4.42 -7.39
C SER A 33 -27.64 -4.56 -8.01
N SER A 34 -27.29 -5.73 -8.49
CA SER A 34 -26.11 -5.93 -9.32
C SER A 34 -26.36 -5.25 -10.66
N GLU A 35 -26.27 -3.91 -10.69
CA GLU A 35 -26.27 -3.20 -11.96
C GLU A 35 -25.07 -3.68 -12.75
N THR A 36 -25.30 -4.15 -13.96
CA THR A 36 -24.22 -4.48 -14.90
C THR A 36 -23.38 -3.23 -15.09
N PRO A 37 -22.04 -3.30 -14.87
CA PRO A 37 -21.17 -2.14 -15.00
C PRO A 37 -21.36 -1.47 -16.37
N LYS A 38 -21.58 -0.17 -16.38
CA LYS A 38 -21.70 0.61 -17.61
C LYS A 38 -20.30 0.88 -18.16
N ASN A 39 -20.16 0.76 -19.47
CA ASN A 39 -18.92 1.11 -20.16
C ASN A 39 -18.93 2.58 -20.57
N GLY A 40 -17.76 3.23 -20.49
CA GLY A 40 -17.59 4.64 -20.90
C GLY A 40 -17.22 5.57 -19.76
N GLY A 41 -17.01 6.83 -20.08
CA GLY A 41 -16.73 7.89 -19.14
C GLY A 41 -15.29 7.94 -18.61
N THR A 42 -15.07 8.83 -17.64
CA THR A 42 -13.75 9.11 -17.08
C THR A 42 -13.79 8.89 -15.56
N LEU A 43 -12.85 8.10 -15.05
CA LEU A 43 -12.56 8.01 -13.61
C LEU A 43 -11.48 9.03 -13.27
N ILE A 44 -11.78 9.97 -12.37
CA ILE A 44 -10.79 10.91 -11.82
C ILE A 44 -10.51 10.49 -10.38
N TRP A 45 -9.23 10.33 -10.04
CA TRP A 45 -8.81 9.89 -8.70
C TRP A 45 -7.69 10.75 -8.14
N ALA A 46 -7.57 10.77 -6.82
CA ALA A 46 -6.52 11.52 -6.13
C ALA A 46 -5.27 10.63 -5.91
N LEU A 47 -4.10 11.21 -6.18
CA LEU A 47 -2.79 10.68 -5.82
C LEU A 47 -2.15 11.60 -4.79
N ASP A 48 -1.61 11.06 -3.73
CA ASP A 48 -1.00 11.80 -2.61
C ASP A 48 0.44 12.30 -2.90
N SER A 49 1.05 11.82 -3.97
CA SER A 49 2.31 12.34 -4.51
C SER A 49 2.45 12.01 -5.99
N ASP A 50 3.36 12.72 -6.65
CA ASP A 50 3.75 12.41 -8.03
C ASP A 50 4.65 11.17 -8.09
N ALA A 51 4.76 10.57 -9.27
CA ALA A 51 5.74 9.56 -9.57
C ALA A 51 7.12 10.17 -9.83
N THR A 52 8.16 9.43 -9.56
CA THR A 52 9.52 9.75 -9.99
C THR A 52 9.89 8.96 -11.24
N SER A 53 9.22 7.83 -11.46
CA SER A 53 9.40 6.93 -12.61
C SER A 53 8.10 6.21 -12.93
N LEU A 54 7.92 5.81 -14.20
CA LEU A 54 6.88 4.90 -14.66
C LEU A 54 7.46 3.58 -15.17
N ASN A 55 8.68 3.27 -14.76
CA ASN A 55 9.35 2.02 -15.09
C ASN A 55 9.00 0.93 -14.07
N PRO A 56 8.47 -0.23 -14.50
CA PRO A 56 8.03 -1.29 -13.59
C PRO A 56 9.16 -1.95 -12.78
N PHE A 57 10.42 -1.68 -13.10
CA PHE A 57 11.58 -2.26 -12.42
C PHE A 57 12.14 -1.38 -11.30
N VAL A 58 11.77 -0.10 -11.23
CA VAL A 58 12.36 0.87 -10.28
C VAL A 58 11.29 1.63 -9.48
N ILE A 59 10.23 0.92 -9.10
CA ILE A 59 9.14 1.47 -8.29
C ILE A 59 9.65 1.75 -6.88
N SER A 60 9.43 2.97 -6.39
CA SER A 60 9.86 3.41 -5.05
C SER A 60 8.70 3.86 -4.16
N THR A 61 7.54 4.16 -4.75
CA THR A 61 6.40 4.75 -4.02
C THR A 61 5.08 4.08 -4.39
N LEU A 62 4.12 4.15 -3.47
CA LEU A 62 2.77 3.62 -3.69
C LEU A 62 2.02 4.31 -4.85
N PRO A 63 2.10 5.64 -5.08
CA PRO A 63 1.55 6.26 -6.28
C PRO A 63 2.13 5.71 -7.59
N GLU A 64 3.45 5.48 -7.66
CA GLU A 64 4.08 4.84 -8.83
C GLU A 64 3.50 3.45 -9.08
N PHE A 65 3.46 2.61 -8.02
CA PHE A 65 2.87 1.28 -8.09
C PHE A 65 1.43 1.32 -8.64
N ARG A 66 0.60 2.25 -8.14
CA ARG A 66 -0.79 2.41 -8.56
C ARG A 66 -0.92 2.80 -10.03
N VAL A 67 -0.11 3.73 -10.54
CA VAL A 67 -0.13 4.12 -11.96
C VAL A 67 0.40 2.98 -12.83
N ILE A 68 1.52 2.38 -12.45
CA ILE A 68 2.17 1.29 -13.19
C ILE A 68 1.25 0.05 -13.28
N SER A 69 0.45 -0.24 -12.25
CA SER A 69 -0.51 -1.35 -12.27
C SER A 69 -1.61 -1.23 -13.34
N PHE A 70 -1.90 -0.01 -13.82
CA PHE A 70 -2.76 0.18 -14.98
C PHE A 70 -2.05 -0.09 -16.30
N LEU A 71 -0.72 0.07 -16.34
CA LEU A 71 0.07 0.11 -17.59
C LEU A 71 0.70 -1.23 -17.95
N PHE A 72 1.12 -2.01 -16.94
CA PHE A 72 1.87 -3.25 -17.18
C PHE A 72 1.16 -4.46 -16.59
N PRO A 73 1.20 -5.62 -17.27
CA PRO A 73 0.64 -6.87 -16.76
C PRO A 73 1.58 -7.52 -15.75
N ASN A 74 1.01 -8.32 -14.84
CA ASN A 74 1.78 -9.25 -14.00
C ASN A 74 1.67 -10.68 -14.55
N LEU A 75 2.61 -11.58 -14.26
CA LEU A 75 2.39 -13.00 -14.52
C LEU A 75 1.25 -13.54 -13.71
N CYS A 76 1.30 -13.34 -12.40
CA CYS A 76 0.24 -13.57 -11.42
C CYS A 76 -0.01 -12.28 -10.64
N ALA A 77 -1.15 -12.15 -9.98
CA ALA A 77 -1.53 -10.99 -9.18
C ALA A 77 -2.16 -11.42 -7.86
N GLY A 78 -2.32 -10.49 -6.93
CA GLY A 78 -3.12 -10.69 -5.73
C GLY A 78 -4.58 -10.40 -6.00
N ASP A 79 -5.50 -11.24 -5.51
CA ASP A 79 -6.92 -10.94 -5.48
C ASP A 79 -7.31 -10.11 -4.23
N LYS A 80 -8.58 -9.74 -4.13
CA LYS A 80 -9.12 -8.99 -2.97
C LYS A 80 -9.03 -9.72 -1.63
N ASN A 81 -8.77 -11.02 -1.64
CA ASN A 81 -8.60 -11.86 -0.46
C ASN A 81 -7.11 -12.19 -0.23
N LEU A 82 -6.21 -11.51 -0.95
CA LEU A 82 -4.76 -11.68 -0.90
C LEU A 82 -4.26 -13.06 -1.38
N ASN A 83 -5.08 -13.80 -2.15
CA ASN A 83 -4.62 -15.02 -2.80
C ASN A 83 -3.90 -14.69 -4.10
N VAL A 84 -2.88 -15.47 -4.42
CA VAL A 84 -2.24 -15.38 -5.73
C VAL A 84 -3.18 -15.97 -6.79
N VAL A 85 -3.48 -15.20 -7.82
CA VAL A 85 -4.32 -15.59 -8.95
C VAL A 85 -3.59 -15.35 -10.27
N PRO A 86 -3.90 -16.10 -11.35
CA PRO A 86 -3.27 -15.85 -12.65
C PRO A 86 -3.74 -14.51 -13.23
N ASP A 87 -2.81 -13.75 -13.85
CA ASP A 87 -3.12 -12.54 -14.62
C ASP A 87 -2.74 -12.71 -16.09
N LEU A 88 -1.47 -12.52 -16.48
CA LEU A 88 -0.98 -12.87 -17.83
C LEU A 88 -0.86 -14.39 -18.00
N ALA A 89 -0.62 -15.11 -16.90
CA ALA A 89 -0.59 -16.55 -16.92
C ALA A 89 -1.95 -17.14 -17.31
N ASP A 90 -1.94 -18.20 -18.12
CA ASP A 90 -3.10 -19.01 -18.51
C ASP A 90 -3.30 -20.14 -17.47
N GLY A 91 -3.89 -19.79 -16.35
CA GLY A 91 -4.03 -20.64 -15.16
C GLY A 91 -2.85 -20.50 -14.19
N MET A 92 -2.96 -21.19 -13.04
CA MET A 92 -1.90 -21.17 -12.02
C MET A 92 -0.64 -21.86 -12.54
N PRO A 93 0.55 -21.30 -12.23
CA PRO A 93 1.81 -21.98 -12.52
C PRO A 93 1.85 -23.40 -11.92
N SER A 94 2.34 -24.37 -12.68
CA SER A 94 2.56 -25.73 -12.17
C SER A 94 3.96 -25.87 -11.59
N VAL A 95 4.07 -26.69 -10.53
CA VAL A 95 5.35 -26.98 -9.88
C VAL A 95 5.58 -28.51 -9.85
N SER A 96 6.83 -28.94 -10.06
CA SER A 96 7.21 -30.33 -9.94
C SER A 96 7.14 -30.84 -8.48
N SER A 97 7.02 -32.14 -8.30
CA SER A 97 6.88 -32.76 -6.96
C SER A 97 8.06 -32.50 -6.02
N ASP A 98 9.24 -32.23 -6.56
CA ASP A 98 10.44 -31.85 -5.80
C ASP A 98 10.54 -30.33 -5.53
N GLY A 99 9.57 -29.54 -6.02
CA GLY A 99 9.54 -28.10 -5.83
C GLY A 99 10.57 -27.30 -6.64
N LEU A 100 11.30 -27.95 -7.57
CA LEU A 100 12.42 -27.33 -8.28
C LEU A 100 12.03 -26.72 -9.62
N VAL A 101 11.03 -27.26 -10.31
CA VAL A 101 10.67 -26.81 -11.67
C VAL A 101 9.30 -26.19 -11.67
N TRP A 102 9.24 -24.92 -12.06
CA TRP A 102 8.01 -24.15 -12.23
C TRP A 102 7.74 -23.91 -13.69
N THR A 103 6.51 -24.14 -14.14
CA THR A 103 6.10 -23.91 -15.51
C THR A 103 4.93 -22.92 -15.56
N VAL A 104 5.11 -21.85 -16.30
CA VAL A 104 4.12 -20.78 -16.52
C VAL A 104 3.70 -20.81 -17.99
N LYS A 105 2.40 -20.94 -18.25
CA LYS A 105 1.82 -20.77 -19.58
C LYS A 105 1.24 -19.36 -19.67
N LEU A 106 1.43 -18.68 -20.78
CA LEU A 106 0.91 -17.34 -21.03
C LEU A 106 -0.37 -17.40 -21.86
N LYS A 107 -1.28 -16.47 -21.63
CA LYS A 107 -2.50 -16.30 -22.45
C LYS A 107 -2.12 -16.00 -23.89
N LYS A 108 -2.56 -16.86 -24.82
CA LYS A 108 -2.24 -16.76 -26.25
C LYS A 108 -2.81 -15.52 -26.94
N ASN A 109 -3.85 -14.93 -26.38
CA ASN A 109 -4.48 -13.70 -26.90
C ASN A 109 -3.83 -12.42 -26.36
N ALA A 110 -2.84 -12.53 -25.46
CA ALA A 110 -2.21 -11.37 -24.86
C ALA A 110 -1.37 -10.59 -25.88
N LYS A 111 -1.59 -9.27 -25.91
CA LYS A 111 -0.91 -8.36 -26.82
C LYS A 111 -0.50 -7.09 -26.09
N TRP A 112 0.59 -6.53 -26.53
CA TRP A 112 0.98 -5.17 -26.19
C TRP A 112 0.04 -4.15 -26.86
N SER A 113 0.08 -2.90 -26.41
CA SER A 113 -0.77 -1.81 -26.92
C SER A 113 -0.53 -1.48 -28.40
N ASP A 114 0.64 -1.79 -28.93
CA ASP A 114 0.99 -1.67 -30.33
C ASP A 114 0.49 -2.85 -31.20
N GLY A 115 -0.12 -3.85 -30.59
CA GLY A 115 -0.67 -5.04 -31.24
C GLY A 115 0.29 -6.22 -31.36
N THR A 116 1.55 -6.08 -30.94
CA THR A 116 2.51 -7.19 -30.92
C THR A 116 2.16 -8.21 -29.84
N PRO A 117 2.39 -9.53 -30.06
CA PRO A 117 2.10 -10.55 -29.04
C PRO A 117 2.97 -10.38 -27.79
N ILE A 118 2.40 -10.64 -26.60
CA ILE A 118 3.18 -10.85 -25.39
C ILE A 118 3.62 -12.32 -25.37
N THR A 119 4.92 -12.54 -25.21
CA THR A 119 5.52 -13.88 -25.36
C THR A 119 6.47 -14.24 -24.23
N ALA A 120 6.96 -15.46 -24.24
CA ALA A 120 8.00 -15.93 -23.32
C ALA A 120 9.29 -15.07 -23.40
N ASP A 121 9.59 -14.45 -24.53
CA ASP A 121 10.76 -13.59 -24.68
C ASP A 121 10.66 -12.34 -23.79
N ASP A 122 9.45 -11.78 -23.62
CA ASP A 122 9.20 -10.65 -22.71
C ASP A 122 9.46 -11.05 -21.26
N VAL A 123 9.04 -12.24 -20.87
CA VAL A 123 9.26 -12.78 -19.52
C VAL A 123 10.75 -13.02 -19.26
N LEU A 124 11.49 -13.59 -20.24
CA LEU A 124 12.93 -13.80 -20.12
C LEU A 124 13.69 -12.47 -20.02
N ALA A 125 13.34 -11.49 -20.84
CA ALA A 125 13.95 -10.16 -20.80
C ALA A 125 13.66 -9.45 -19.47
N THR A 126 12.43 -9.56 -18.97
CA THR A 126 12.02 -9.03 -17.67
C THR A 126 12.87 -9.62 -16.54
N GLN A 127 12.97 -10.96 -16.46
CA GLN A 127 13.76 -11.64 -15.44
C GLN A 127 15.24 -11.27 -15.51
N LYS A 128 15.80 -11.16 -16.72
CA LYS A 128 17.20 -10.75 -16.91
C LYS A 128 17.48 -9.39 -16.29
N ILE A 129 16.57 -8.43 -16.42
CA ILE A 129 16.71 -7.10 -15.81
C ILE A 129 16.53 -7.18 -14.30
N GLN A 130 15.48 -7.83 -13.83
CA GLN A 130 15.17 -7.96 -12.39
C GLN A 130 16.25 -8.73 -11.62
N GLY A 131 16.93 -9.66 -12.26
CA GLY A 131 18.02 -10.46 -11.68
C GLY A 131 19.40 -9.82 -11.80
N ASP A 132 19.54 -8.68 -12.45
CA ASP A 132 20.84 -8.02 -12.61
C ASP A 132 21.25 -7.33 -11.28
N PRO A 133 22.39 -7.65 -10.70
CA PRO A 133 22.85 -7.04 -9.43
C PRO A 133 23.17 -5.55 -9.56
N LYS A 134 23.23 -4.99 -10.77
CA LYS A 134 23.42 -3.57 -11.02
C LYS A 134 22.10 -2.79 -11.08
N LEU A 135 20.96 -3.48 -11.03
CA LEU A 135 19.66 -2.82 -11.07
C LEU A 135 19.50 -1.95 -9.82
N ASP A 136 19.46 -0.63 -10.03
CA ASP A 136 19.21 0.36 -8.97
C ASP A 136 17.70 0.42 -8.68
N THR A 137 17.27 -0.43 -7.75
CA THR A 137 15.87 -0.52 -7.34
C THR A 137 15.73 -0.61 -5.84
N ASP A 138 14.70 0.04 -5.30
CA ASP A 138 14.31 -0.09 -3.89
C ASP A 138 13.52 -1.38 -3.64
N TYR A 139 13.14 -2.10 -4.71
CA TYR A 139 12.32 -3.29 -4.67
C TYR A 139 13.01 -4.41 -5.45
N SER A 140 13.72 -5.29 -4.76
CA SER A 140 14.42 -6.40 -5.41
C SER A 140 13.64 -7.70 -5.26
N TYR A 141 13.58 -8.44 -6.36
CA TYR A 141 13.14 -9.83 -6.34
C TYR A 141 14.33 -10.74 -5.99
N ASP A 142 14.15 -11.70 -5.08
CA ASP A 142 15.22 -12.68 -4.80
C ASP A 142 15.29 -13.72 -5.90
N TRP A 143 16.15 -13.48 -6.88
CA TRP A 143 16.48 -14.45 -7.94
C TRP A 143 17.64 -15.35 -7.59
N SER A 144 18.19 -15.30 -6.37
CA SER A 144 19.37 -16.09 -5.95
C SER A 144 19.15 -17.62 -6.00
N LYS A 145 17.89 -18.05 -5.95
CA LYS A 145 17.51 -19.46 -6.05
C LYS A 145 17.24 -19.91 -7.48
N LEU A 146 17.21 -18.99 -8.45
CA LEU A 146 17.01 -19.35 -9.85
C LEU A 146 18.30 -19.97 -10.44
N LYS A 147 18.19 -21.18 -10.96
CA LYS A 147 19.26 -21.87 -11.69
C LYS A 147 19.19 -21.53 -13.19
N THR A 148 18.03 -21.72 -13.79
CA THR A 148 17.79 -21.39 -15.21
C THR A 148 16.36 -20.91 -15.44
N ILE A 149 16.19 -20.07 -16.45
CA ILE A 149 14.90 -19.73 -17.05
C ILE A 149 14.97 -20.09 -18.55
N GLU A 150 13.97 -20.79 -19.07
CA GLU A 150 13.96 -21.30 -20.42
C GLU A 150 12.64 -21.00 -21.11
N LYS A 151 12.72 -20.55 -22.36
CA LYS A 151 11.59 -20.51 -23.26
C LYS A 151 11.34 -21.91 -23.81
N VAL A 152 10.23 -22.54 -23.42
CA VAL A 152 9.82 -23.84 -23.93
C VAL A 152 9.20 -23.69 -25.33
N ASP A 153 8.30 -22.72 -25.45
CA ASP A 153 7.69 -22.26 -26.69
C ASP A 153 7.32 -20.77 -26.59
N ALA A 154 6.61 -20.22 -27.56
CA ALA A 154 6.26 -18.80 -27.60
C ALA A 154 5.44 -18.36 -26.37
N ASN A 155 4.68 -19.27 -25.73
CA ASN A 155 3.79 -18.96 -24.63
C ASN A 155 4.07 -19.77 -23.35
N THR A 156 5.22 -20.46 -23.27
CA THR A 156 5.55 -21.30 -22.12
C THR A 156 6.96 -21.00 -21.63
N VAL A 157 7.07 -20.65 -20.35
CA VAL A 157 8.32 -20.40 -19.65
C VAL A 157 8.52 -21.45 -18.55
N LYS A 158 9.74 -21.97 -18.44
CA LYS A 158 10.15 -22.91 -17.42
C LYS A 158 11.24 -22.29 -16.56
N TYR A 159 11.03 -22.26 -15.25
CA TYR A 159 12.02 -21.88 -14.25
C TYR A 159 12.52 -23.12 -13.54
N THR A 160 13.84 -23.25 -13.42
CA THR A 160 14.47 -24.29 -12.62
C THR A 160 15.21 -23.64 -11.45
N LEU A 161 14.91 -24.07 -10.25
CA LEU A 161 15.51 -23.55 -9.02
C LEU A 161 16.68 -24.42 -8.58
N THR A 162 17.60 -23.87 -7.79
CA THR A 162 18.73 -24.60 -7.16
C THR A 162 18.30 -25.41 -5.95
N GLN A 163 17.19 -25.00 -5.30
CA GLN A 163 16.56 -25.64 -4.16
C GLN A 163 15.07 -25.29 -4.13
N PRO A 164 14.21 -26.07 -3.46
CA PRO A 164 12.82 -25.70 -3.26
C PRO A 164 12.72 -24.36 -2.55
N PHE A 165 11.84 -23.48 -3.07
CA PHE A 165 11.65 -22.15 -2.53
C PHE A 165 10.15 -21.82 -2.52
N ALA A 166 9.51 -21.99 -1.36
CA ALA A 166 8.08 -21.80 -1.20
C ALA A 166 7.59 -20.37 -1.58
N PRO A 167 8.33 -19.29 -1.27
CA PRO A 167 7.96 -17.94 -1.65
C PRO A 167 7.92 -17.68 -3.16
N PHE A 168 8.50 -18.53 -4.00
CA PHE A 168 8.71 -18.28 -5.43
C PHE A 168 7.44 -17.83 -6.18
N LEU A 169 6.29 -18.43 -5.87
CA LEU A 169 5.02 -18.06 -6.48
C LEU A 169 4.61 -16.63 -6.10
N ALA A 170 4.60 -16.31 -4.82
CA ALA A 170 4.06 -15.06 -4.31
C ALA A 170 5.06 -13.90 -4.36
N SER A 171 6.37 -14.18 -4.45
CA SER A 171 7.41 -13.16 -4.54
C SER A 171 7.89 -12.92 -5.97
N ASN A 172 8.19 -13.99 -6.73
CA ASN A 172 8.84 -13.87 -8.04
C ASN A 172 7.86 -13.88 -9.22
N LEU A 173 6.74 -14.63 -9.10
CA LEU A 173 5.77 -14.73 -10.20
C LEU A 173 4.62 -13.71 -10.11
N VAL A 174 4.58 -12.87 -9.08
CA VAL A 174 3.65 -11.72 -8.95
C VAL A 174 4.28 -10.41 -9.46
N GLY A 175 5.35 -10.50 -10.24
CA GLY A 175 6.06 -9.35 -10.81
C GLY A 175 5.47 -8.88 -12.14
N TYR A 176 5.71 -7.61 -12.46
CA TYR A 176 5.37 -7.02 -13.75
C TYR A 176 6.18 -7.63 -14.88
N VAL A 177 5.56 -7.76 -16.06
CA VAL A 177 6.20 -8.11 -17.31
C VAL A 177 6.28 -6.86 -18.21
N ALA A 178 7.45 -6.62 -18.80
CA ALA A 178 7.69 -5.49 -19.70
C ALA A 178 8.10 -5.95 -21.10
N PRO A 179 7.82 -5.15 -22.15
CA PRO A 179 8.14 -5.53 -23.54
C PRO A 179 9.65 -5.65 -23.75
N ALA A 180 10.10 -6.83 -24.22
CA ALA A 180 11.51 -7.14 -24.46
C ALA A 180 12.17 -6.19 -25.47
N GLU A 181 11.44 -5.78 -26.49
CA GLU A 181 11.93 -4.88 -27.54
C GLU A 181 12.31 -3.49 -27.00
N VAL A 182 11.65 -3.05 -25.93
CA VAL A 182 11.88 -1.75 -25.30
C VAL A 182 12.87 -1.89 -24.16
N TYR A 183 12.56 -2.74 -23.18
CA TYR A 183 13.30 -2.81 -21.91
C TYR A 183 14.51 -3.75 -21.99
N GLY A 184 14.48 -4.80 -22.80
CA GLY A 184 15.55 -5.79 -22.87
C GLY A 184 16.91 -5.26 -23.37
N LYS A 185 16.94 -4.04 -23.87
CA LYS A 185 18.14 -3.34 -24.39
C LYS A 185 18.72 -2.31 -23.43
N LEU A 186 18.03 -2.05 -22.30
CA LEU A 186 18.43 -1.01 -21.34
C LEU A 186 19.58 -1.50 -20.45
N ASP A 187 20.40 -0.55 -20.02
CA ASP A 187 21.42 -0.78 -18.99
C ASP A 187 20.76 -0.77 -17.61
N PRO A 188 20.72 -1.89 -16.86
CA PRO A 188 20.10 -1.94 -15.55
C PRO A 188 20.63 -0.90 -14.54
N ALA A 189 21.93 -0.56 -14.64
CA ALA A 189 22.55 0.44 -13.78
C ALA A 189 22.10 1.88 -14.06
N LYS A 190 21.46 2.15 -15.20
CA LYS A 190 21.01 3.47 -15.66
C LYS A 190 19.52 3.53 -15.94
N ILE A 191 18.82 2.44 -15.72
CA ILE A 191 17.42 2.27 -16.15
C ILE A 191 16.48 3.31 -15.53
N ARG A 192 16.79 3.80 -14.32
CA ARG A 192 16.01 4.83 -13.62
C ARG A 192 16.01 6.16 -14.38
N ASP A 193 17.14 6.52 -14.99
CA ASP A 193 17.33 7.78 -15.69
C ASP A 193 17.05 7.66 -17.21
N ASP A 194 16.76 6.46 -17.71
CA ASP A 194 16.42 6.25 -19.09
C ASP A 194 15.13 6.99 -19.48
N PRO A 195 15.05 7.63 -20.66
CA PRO A 195 13.85 8.35 -21.09
C PRO A 195 12.58 7.50 -21.07
N VAL A 196 12.65 6.18 -21.33
CA VAL A 196 11.50 5.28 -21.27
C VAL A 196 10.93 5.18 -19.85
N SER A 197 11.73 5.41 -18.82
CA SER A 197 11.29 5.41 -17.42
C SER A 197 10.42 6.61 -17.07
N LYS A 198 10.45 7.67 -17.89
CA LYS A 198 9.57 8.86 -17.77
C LYS A 198 8.42 8.84 -18.77
N ALA A 199 8.64 8.25 -19.94
CA ALA A 199 7.68 8.25 -21.04
C ALA A 199 7.62 6.87 -21.71
N PRO A 200 7.11 5.83 -21.01
CA PRO A 200 6.89 4.53 -21.63
C PRO A 200 5.87 4.65 -22.78
N THR A 201 6.05 3.85 -23.82
CA THR A 201 5.25 3.94 -25.05
C THR A 201 4.49 2.65 -25.37
N VAL A 202 4.88 1.51 -24.79
CA VAL A 202 4.27 0.20 -25.04
C VAL A 202 3.75 -0.38 -23.72
N PHE A 203 2.48 -0.77 -23.71
CA PHE A 203 1.74 -1.14 -22.51
C PHE A 203 1.03 -2.48 -22.71
N GLY A 204 0.94 -3.30 -21.68
CA GLY A 204 0.20 -4.56 -21.68
C GLY A 204 -0.96 -4.59 -20.68
N GLY A 205 -1.08 -3.57 -19.84
CA GLY A 205 -2.13 -3.43 -18.84
C GLY A 205 -3.46 -2.97 -19.42
N ALA A 206 -4.42 -2.72 -18.52
CA ALA A 206 -5.78 -2.31 -18.88
C ALA A 206 -5.83 -0.91 -19.54
N TYR A 207 -4.86 -0.07 -19.25
CA TYR A 207 -4.78 1.30 -19.78
C TYR A 207 -3.41 1.56 -20.40
N LYS A 208 -3.35 2.64 -21.21
CA LYS A 208 -2.15 3.22 -21.81
C LYS A 208 -1.95 4.62 -21.25
N LEU A 209 -0.71 5.03 -21.09
CA LEU A 209 -0.38 6.41 -20.78
C LEU A 209 -0.53 7.28 -22.03
N ASP A 210 -1.41 8.28 -21.97
CA ASP A 210 -1.52 9.31 -23.00
C ASP A 210 -0.61 10.50 -22.66
N LYS A 211 -0.56 10.86 -21.34
CA LYS A 211 0.18 12.03 -20.89
C LYS A 211 0.54 11.92 -19.41
N TRP A 212 1.70 12.40 -19.04
CA TRP A 212 2.09 12.71 -17.68
C TRP A 212 2.53 14.16 -17.60
N ILE A 213 1.86 14.96 -16.75
CA ILE A 213 2.26 16.33 -16.42
C ILE A 213 2.83 16.29 -15.01
N PRO A 214 4.16 16.39 -14.86
CA PRO A 214 4.80 16.30 -13.55
C PRO A 214 4.21 17.28 -12.53
N GLY A 215 3.88 16.77 -11.34
CA GLY A 215 3.27 17.52 -10.26
C GLY A 215 1.79 17.83 -10.43
N GLN A 216 1.14 17.38 -11.50
CA GLN A 216 -0.26 17.70 -11.80
C GLN A 216 -1.12 16.46 -12.01
N GLU A 217 -0.92 15.71 -13.11
CA GLU A 217 -1.80 14.59 -13.46
C GLU A 217 -1.17 13.56 -14.40
N PHE A 218 -1.80 12.38 -14.39
CA PHE A 218 -1.58 11.29 -15.33
C PHE A 218 -2.87 11.05 -16.11
N ASP A 219 -2.82 11.17 -17.42
CA ASP A 219 -3.93 10.84 -18.30
C ASP A 219 -3.73 9.46 -18.93
N LEU A 220 -4.69 8.58 -18.70
CA LEU A 220 -4.67 7.21 -19.19
C LEU A 220 -5.91 6.94 -20.05
N SER A 221 -5.75 6.24 -21.16
CA SER A 221 -6.85 5.74 -22.00
C SER A 221 -6.93 4.22 -22.00
N ALA A 222 -8.14 3.69 -22.16
CA ALA A 222 -8.37 2.25 -22.22
C ALA A 222 -7.52 1.59 -23.31
N ASN A 223 -6.85 0.49 -22.97
CA ASN A 223 -6.06 -0.30 -23.92
C ASN A 223 -7.01 -1.24 -24.71
N PRO A 224 -7.18 -1.04 -26.03
CA PRO A 224 -8.08 -1.88 -26.82
C PRO A 224 -7.57 -3.32 -26.97
N ASN A 225 -6.29 -3.55 -26.73
CA ASN A 225 -5.64 -4.86 -26.85
C ASN A 225 -5.53 -5.59 -25.51
N TYR A 226 -6.16 -5.07 -24.45
CA TYR A 226 -6.06 -5.70 -23.13
C TYR A 226 -6.67 -7.11 -23.13
N TYR A 227 -5.87 -8.11 -22.77
CA TYR A 227 -6.21 -9.53 -22.88
C TYR A 227 -7.34 -10.01 -21.96
N ASN A 228 -7.65 -9.28 -20.88
CA ASN A 228 -8.76 -9.56 -19.99
C ASN A 228 -10.05 -8.81 -20.38
N GLY A 229 -10.10 -8.26 -21.60
CA GLY A 229 -11.26 -7.53 -22.11
C GLY A 229 -11.18 -6.03 -21.89
N ARG A 230 -12.10 -5.30 -22.50
CA ARG A 230 -12.14 -3.84 -22.44
C ARG A 230 -12.38 -3.35 -21.01
N PRO A 231 -11.58 -2.39 -20.48
CA PRO A 231 -11.86 -1.73 -19.21
C PRO A 231 -13.20 -0.98 -19.26
N HIS A 232 -13.84 -0.84 -18.09
CA HIS A 232 -15.14 -0.16 -18.02
C HIS A 232 -15.05 1.34 -18.30
N TYR A 233 -14.04 2.04 -17.79
CA TYR A 233 -13.82 3.46 -18.10
C TYR A 233 -13.03 3.63 -19.39
N ASP A 234 -13.39 4.64 -20.21
CA ASP A 234 -12.62 5.04 -21.38
C ASP A 234 -11.30 5.70 -21.01
N LYS A 235 -11.35 6.48 -19.90
CA LYS A 235 -10.21 7.25 -19.39
C LYS A 235 -10.08 7.10 -17.87
N VAL A 236 -8.85 7.19 -17.40
CA VAL A 236 -8.52 7.34 -15.99
C VAL A 236 -7.57 8.52 -15.85
N ILE A 237 -7.91 9.48 -14.98
CA ILE A 237 -7.08 10.65 -14.70
C ILE A 237 -6.65 10.61 -13.24
N GLY A 238 -5.35 10.49 -13.00
CA GLY A 238 -4.76 10.53 -11.67
C GLY A 238 -4.30 11.95 -11.34
N LYS A 239 -5.04 12.70 -10.52
CA LYS A 239 -4.66 14.05 -10.09
C LYS A 239 -3.72 14.00 -8.90
N VAL A 240 -2.59 14.69 -8.98
CA VAL A 240 -1.63 14.81 -7.89
C VAL A 240 -2.11 15.89 -6.92
N ILE A 241 -2.55 15.49 -5.73
CA ILE A 241 -3.04 16.39 -4.67
C ILE A 241 -2.28 16.05 -3.39
N THR A 242 -1.18 16.73 -3.13
CA THR A 242 -0.25 16.42 -2.05
C THR A 242 -0.73 16.84 -0.67
N ASP A 243 -1.63 17.85 -0.59
CA ASP A 243 -2.27 18.22 0.67
C ASP A 243 -3.44 17.29 0.98
N ALA A 244 -3.35 16.59 2.07
CA ALA A 244 -4.30 15.57 2.49
C ALA A 244 -5.72 16.14 2.72
N THR A 245 -5.82 17.39 3.22
CA THR A 245 -7.12 18.05 3.43
C THR A 245 -7.75 18.46 2.11
N ALA A 246 -6.94 18.98 1.18
CA ALA A 246 -7.40 19.33 -0.16
C ALA A 246 -7.89 18.08 -0.92
N ALA A 247 -7.17 16.96 -0.82
CA ALA A 247 -7.56 15.70 -1.45
C ALA A 247 -8.90 15.16 -0.89
N ALA A 248 -9.09 15.22 0.44
CA ALA A 248 -10.36 14.84 1.06
C ALA A 248 -11.52 15.76 0.64
N ASN A 249 -11.28 17.07 0.55
CA ASN A 249 -12.28 18.02 0.09
C ASN A 249 -12.61 17.81 -1.39
N ALA A 250 -11.64 17.56 -2.26
CA ALA A 250 -11.86 17.26 -3.67
C ALA A 250 -12.77 16.03 -3.86
N LEU A 251 -12.60 14.98 -3.02
CA LEU A 251 -13.49 13.82 -3.01
C LEU A 251 -14.91 14.21 -2.58
N ILE A 252 -15.07 14.98 -1.50
CA ILE A 252 -16.37 15.39 -0.96
C ILE A 252 -17.13 16.28 -1.93
N ASN A 253 -16.42 17.16 -2.64
CA ASN A 253 -16.98 18.05 -3.65
C ASN A 253 -17.28 17.34 -4.99
N GLY A 254 -16.75 16.13 -5.21
CA GLY A 254 -16.90 15.41 -6.47
C GLY A 254 -15.89 15.80 -7.56
N ASP A 255 -14.83 16.56 -7.22
CA ASP A 255 -13.74 16.90 -8.13
C ASP A 255 -12.87 15.68 -8.48
N VAL A 256 -12.85 14.70 -7.59
CA VAL A 256 -12.34 13.35 -7.80
C VAL A 256 -13.38 12.33 -7.35
N ALA A 257 -13.45 11.21 -8.06
CA ALA A 257 -14.41 10.13 -7.77
C ALA A 257 -13.85 9.06 -6.83
N TRP A 258 -12.53 9.00 -6.65
CA TRP A 258 -11.88 8.01 -5.81
C TRP A 258 -10.63 8.57 -5.13
N HIS A 259 -10.45 8.19 -3.87
CA HIS A 259 -9.28 8.51 -3.07
C HIS A 259 -8.84 7.25 -2.30
N PRO A 260 -7.79 6.55 -2.73
CA PRO A 260 -7.41 5.25 -2.18
C PRO A 260 -6.78 5.31 -0.78
N SER A 261 -6.25 6.47 -0.37
CA SER A 261 -5.52 6.64 0.91
C SER A 261 -6.19 7.66 1.84
N LEU A 262 -7.52 7.71 1.87
CA LEU A 262 -8.24 8.68 2.69
C LEU A 262 -7.87 8.61 4.18
N GLY A 263 -7.50 7.42 4.68
CA GLY A 263 -7.04 7.22 6.05
C GLY A 263 -5.72 7.93 6.37
N GLU A 264 -4.86 8.10 5.39
CA GLU A 264 -3.60 8.84 5.51
C GLU A 264 -3.78 10.36 5.40
N SER A 265 -4.98 10.82 5.05
CA SER A 265 -5.30 12.24 4.87
C SER A 265 -5.41 13.03 6.18
N GLY A 266 -4.95 12.45 7.30
CA GLY A 266 -4.90 13.13 8.59
C GLY A 266 -6.26 13.38 9.24
N ALA A 267 -6.22 14.17 10.31
CA ALA A 267 -7.33 14.45 11.19
C ALA A 267 -8.57 14.97 10.45
N GLY A 268 -9.59 14.17 10.40
CA GLY A 268 -10.92 14.57 9.93
C GLY A 268 -11.27 14.16 8.49
N GLY A 269 -10.35 13.70 7.66
CA GLY A 269 -10.65 13.29 6.28
C GLY A 269 -11.72 12.20 6.22
N ILE A 270 -11.50 11.08 6.91
CA ILE A 270 -12.48 9.98 7.01
C ILE A 270 -13.78 10.45 7.70
N SER A 271 -13.65 11.19 8.82
CA SER A 271 -14.82 11.67 9.57
C SER A 271 -15.68 12.62 8.74
N LYS A 272 -15.07 13.51 7.95
CA LYS A 272 -15.78 14.38 7.01
C LYS A 272 -16.43 13.58 5.88
N ALA A 273 -15.70 12.65 5.27
CA ALA A 273 -16.19 11.81 4.19
C ALA A 273 -17.40 10.95 4.63
N LYS A 274 -17.33 10.34 5.83
CA LYS A 274 -18.45 9.56 6.41
C LYS A 274 -19.70 10.39 6.68
N LYS A 275 -19.58 11.71 6.85
CA LYS A 275 -20.72 12.62 7.04
C LYS A 275 -21.29 13.13 5.70
N SER A 276 -20.57 12.98 4.61
CA SER A 276 -21.02 13.39 3.29
C SER A 276 -21.98 12.37 2.71
N SER A 277 -23.12 12.82 2.18
CA SER A 277 -24.08 11.96 1.46
C SER A 277 -23.55 11.49 0.09
N ASN A 278 -22.50 12.13 -0.42
CA ASN A 278 -21.96 11.88 -1.76
C ASN A 278 -20.78 10.91 -1.76
N VAL A 279 -20.29 10.50 -0.58
CA VAL A 279 -19.10 9.66 -0.45
C VAL A 279 -19.44 8.35 0.28
N GLN A 280 -19.03 7.25 -0.31
CA GLN A 280 -19.00 5.95 0.36
C GLN A 280 -17.58 5.67 0.85
N VAL A 281 -17.44 5.36 2.14
CA VAL A 281 -16.15 5.01 2.74
C VAL A 281 -16.11 3.50 2.99
N HIS A 282 -15.24 2.83 2.25
CA HIS A 282 -14.94 1.42 2.44
C HIS A 282 -13.63 1.28 3.21
N THR A 283 -13.63 0.45 4.23
CA THR A 283 -12.41 0.09 4.98
C THR A 283 -12.10 -1.38 4.77
N TYR A 284 -10.83 -1.68 4.59
CA TYR A 284 -10.31 -3.04 4.47
C TYR A 284 -8.98 -3.14 5.23
N GLU A 285 -8.64 -4.32 5.65
CA GLU A 285 -7.33 -4.56 6.24
C GLU A 285 -6.27 -4.54 5.13
N ASP A 286 -5.19 -3.80 5.38
CA ASP A 286 -4.07 -3.65 4.46
C ASP A 286 -2.92 -4.57 4.88
N LEU A 287 -2.08 -4.95 3.93
CA LEU A 287 -0.80 -5.61 4.19
C LEU A 287 0.26 -4.62 4.69
N GLY A 288 -0.06 -3.32 4.73
CA GLY A 288 0.87 -2.29 5.19
C GLY A 288 0.84 -2.05 6.69
N TYR A 289 1.94 -1.53 7.20
CA TYR A 289 2.05 -1.04 8.58
C TYR A 289 2.90 0.23 8.66
N ILE A 290 2.76 0.95 9.77
CA ILE A 290 3.62 2.08 10.12
C ILE A 290 4.41 1.67 11.34
N ASP A 291 5.73 1.82 11.30
CA ASP A 291 6.61 1.46 12.38
C ASP A 291 7.53 2.61 12.82
N PHE A 292 8.08 2.42 14.02
CA PHE A 292 9.08 3.27 14.63
C PHE A 292 10.42 2.52 14.60
N ARG A 293 11.23 2.79 13.57
CA ARG A 293 12.53 2.12 13.37
C ARG A 293 13.64 2.82 14.10
N MET A 294 14.38 2.03 14.87
CA MET A 294 15.50 2.47 15.69
C MET A 294 16.83 2.08 15.07
N ASN A 295 17.83 2.93 15.14
CA ASN A 295 19.19 2.56 14.79
C ASN A 295 19.78 1.70 15.90
N THR A 296 20.01 0.43 15.60
CA THR A 296 20.47 -0.58 16.58
C THR A 296 21.99 -0.82 16.52
N ARG A 297 22.71 -0.08 15.66
CA ARG A 297 24.17 -0.23 15.54
C ARG A 297 24.86 0.15 16.83
N LYS A 298 26.00 -0.49 17.12
CA LYS A 298 26.80 -0.23 18.32
C LYS A 298 27.15 1.25 18.45
N GLY A 299 26.93 1.81 19.64
CA GLY A 299 27.16 3.22 19.93
C GLY A 299 25.95 4.12 19.73
N HIS A 300 24.88 3.67 19.09
CA HIS A 300 23.64 4.42 19.02
C HIS A 300 22.82 4.28 20.31
N ILE A 301 21.89 5.22 20.53
CA ILE A 301 21.06 5.26 21.76
C ILE A 301 20.17 4.03 21.92
N PHE A 302 19.90 3.29 20.85
CA PHE A 302 19.08 2.07 20.83
C PHE A 302 19.89 0.78 20.59
N ASP A 303 21.19 0.76 20.75
CA ASP A 303 22.02 -0.43 20.53
C ASP A 303 21.71 -1.58 21.52
N ASN A 304 21.27 -1.26 22.73
CA ASN A 304 20.93 -2.24 23.77
C ASN A 304 19.45 -2.71 23.65
N VAL A 305 19.23 -4.00 23.68
CA VAL A 305 17.87 -4.58 23.58
C VAL A 305 16.95 -4.16 24.73
N LEU A 306 17.50 -4.03 25.96
CA LEU A 306 16.70 -3.58 27.12
C LEU A 306 16.21 -2.14 26.95
N THR A 307 16.99 -1.29 26.30
CA THR A 307 16.57 0.08 25.95
C THR A 307 15.37 0.07 24.98
N ARG A 308 15.38 -0.83 23.99
CA ARG A 308 14.28 -0.99 23.03
C ARG A 308 13.02 -1.55 23.69
N GLN A 309 13.20 -2.51 24.63
CA GLN A 309 12.10 -3.06 25.43
C GLN A 309 11.52 -2.01 26.41
N ALA A 310 12.35 -1.13 26.97
CA ALA A 310 11.91 0.00 27.78
C ALA A 310 11.03 0.95 26.97
N LEU A 311 11.47 1.31 25.75
CA LEU A 311 10.66 2.10 24.82
C LEU A 311 9.31 1.42 24.55
N ALA A 312 9.31 0.14 24.21
CA ALA A 312 8.08 -0.59 23.91
C ALA A 312 7.11 -0.64 25.11
N SER A 313 7.65 -0.65 26.34
CA SER A 313 6.85 -0.73 27.59
C SER A 313 6.34 0.62 28.07
N VAL A 314 6.90 1.75 27.62
CA VAL A 314 6.43 3.09 28.02
C VAL A 314 5.38 3.66 27.08
N LEU A 315 5.21 3.06 25.90
CA LEU A 315 4.29 3.55 24.88
C LEU A 315 2.86 3.02 25.10
N ASP A 316 1.91 3.92 25.20
CA ASP A 316 0.48 3.61 25.07
C ASP A 316 0.11 3.53 23.57
N LYS A 317 0.39 2.37 22.96
CA LYS A 317 0.12 2.15 21.54
C LYS A 317 -1.34 2.39 21.12
N PRO A 318 -2.37 1.94 21.89
CA PRO A 318 -3.75 2.23 21.56
C PRO A 318 -4.04 3.73 21.46
N SER A 319 -3.58 4.53 22.42
CA SER A 319 -3.81 5.98 22.39
C SER A 319 -3.06 6.68 21.26
N ILE A 320 -1.83 6.25 20.96
CA ILE A 320 -1.05 6.75 19.82
C ILE A 320 -1.79 6.49 18.51
N VAL A 321 -2.24 5.25 18.29
CA VAL A 321 -2.95 4.87 17.06
C VAL A 321 -4.27 5.63 16.95
N GLN A 322 -5.06 5.68 18.01
CA GLN A 322 -6.33 6.41 18.02
C GLN A 322 -6.13 7.88 17.66
N ALA A 323 -5.13 8.55 18.24
CA ALA A 323 -4.88 9.97 17.99
C ALA A 323 -4.28 10.24 16.60
N ALA A 324 -3.40 9.37 16.12
CA ALA A 324 -2.73 9.52 14.83
C ALA A 324 -3.67 9.20 13.66
N THR A 325 -4.44 8.12 13.76
CA THR A 325 -5.24 7.59 12.65
C THR A 325 -6.74 7.83 12.78
N GLN A 326 -7.20 8.38 13.92
CA GLN A 326 -8.63 8.60 14.24
C GLN A 326 -9.47 7.32 14.11
N GLY A 327 -8.90 6.19 14.51
CA GLY A 327 -9.56 4.89 14.47
C GLY A 327 -9.50 4.20 13.10
N ALA A 328 -8.73 4.74 12.14
CA ALA A 328 -8.50 4.06 10.85
C ALA A 328 -7.42 2.98 10.90
N GLY A 329 -6.72 2.81 12.03
CA GLY A 329 -5.69 1.82 12.24
C GLY A 329 -5.89 1.02 13.51
N ALA A 330 -5.11 -0.04 13.68
CA ALA A 330 -5.05 -0.85 14.89
C ALA A 330 -3.60 -0.98 15.41
N PRO A 331 -3.39 -1.12 16.74
CA PRO A 331 -2.06 -1.37 17.29
C PRO A 331 -1.48 -2.68 16.78
N LEU A 332 -0.25 -2.65 16.27
CA LEU A 332 0.48 -3.80 15.81
C LEU A 332 1.62 -4.14 16.79
N TRP A 333 1.90 -5.44 16.98
CA TRP A 333 2.90 -5.93 17.94
C TRP A 333 4.04 -6.71 17.29
N GLY A 334 3.96 -6.95 15.99
CA GLY A 334 4.96 -7.60 15.16
C GLY A 334 4.93 -6.98 13.77
N ASP A 335 5.74 -7.47 12.89
CA ASP A 335 5.90 -7.07 11.48
C ASP A 335 4.93 -7.79 10.54
N ILE A 336 4.39 -8.93 10.94
CA ILE A 336 3.34 -9.64 10.21
C ILE A 336 1.98 -9.06 10.60
N VAL A 337 1.27 -8.49 9.64
CA VAL A 337 -0.04 -7.86 9.87
C VAL A 337 -1.18 -8.88 9.92
N PRO A 338 -2.31 -8.60 10.63
CA PRO A 338 -3.43 -9.53 10.72
C PRO A 338 -4.04 -9.96 9.38
N ALA A 339 -3.94 -9.13 8.35
CA ALA A 339 -4.40 -9.47 7.00
C ALA A 339 -3.54 -10.56 6.31
N SER A 340 -2.31 -10.78 6.76
CA SER A 340 -1.42 -11.79 6.19
C SER A 340 -1.86 -13.20 6.62
N TRP A 341 -1.78 -14.15 5.69
CA TRP A 341 -2.01 -15.57 5.98
C TRP A 341 -1.02 -16.17 7.00
N ALA A 342 0.14 -15.53 7.18
CA ALA A 342 1.18 -15.97 8.13
C ALA A 342 1.01 -15.38 9.53
N TYR A 343 -0.01 -14.55 9.77
CA TYR A 343 -0.23 -13.93 11.07
C TYR A 343 -0.66 -14.95 12.13
N ASP A 344 0.08 -15.02 13.22
CA ASP A 344 -0.31 -15.75 14.42
C ASP A 344 -0.31 -14.85 15.65
N ALA A 345 -1.49 -14.53 16.15
CA ALA A 345 -1.68 -13.68 17.32
C ALA A 345 -1.02 -14.25 18.60
N ASN A 346 -0.77 -15.57 18.68
CA ASN A 346 -0.18 -16.24 19.83
C ASN A 346 1.35 -16.18 19.82
N SER A 347 1.97 -16.01 18.65
CA SER A 347 3.44 -15.91 18.52
C SER A 347 3.96 -14.50 18.79
N VAL A 348 3.08 -13.50 18.87
CA VAL A 348 3.46 -12.09 18.97
C VAL A 348 3.76 -11.70 20.42
N VAL A 349 4.97 -11.19 20.67
CA VAL A 349 5.36 -10.67 21.99
C VAL A 349 4.76 -9.29 22.22
N LYS A 350 3.86 -9.16 23.20
CA LYS A 350 3.22 -7.90 23.56
C LYS A 350 3.95 -7.21 24.70
N TYR A 351 4.14 -5.92 24.57
CA TYR A 351 4.69 -5.03 25.60
C TYR A 351 3.57 -4.09 26.08
N PRO A 352 2.77 -4.48 27.09
CA PRO A 352 1.75 -3.60 27.64
C PRO A 352 2.40 -2.37 28.30
N LEU A 353 1.66 -1.27 28.38
CA LEU A 353 2.10 -0.05 29.05
C LEU A 353 2.45 -0.35 30.51
N ASP A 354 3.72 -0.18 30.84
CA ASP A 354 4.27 -0.33 32.20
C ASP A 354 5.49 0.58 32.37
N VAL A 355 5.26 1.79 32.88
CA VAL A 355 6.30 2.80 33.09
C VAL A 355 7.34 2.35 34.10
N ASN A 356 6.94 1.59 35.15
CA ASN A 356 7.88 1.13 36.17
C ASN A 356 8.83 0.07 35.60
N LYS A 357 8.29 -0.88 34.83
CA LYS A 357 9.10 -1.85 34.08
C LYS A 357 10.03 -1.13 33.12
N ALA A 358 9.54 -0.14 32.39
CA ALA A 358 10.36 0.64 31.46
C ALA A 358 11.55 1.33 32.15
N LYS A 359 11.32 1.98 33.30
CA LYS A 359 12.39 2.57 34.14
C LYS A 359 13.41 1.53 34.61
N SER A 360 12.95 0.38 35.09
CA SER A 360 13.83 -0.72 35.49
C SER A 360 14.70 -1.23 34.33
N LEU A 361 14.13 -1.39 33.13
CA LEU A 361 14.86 -1.81 31.94
C LEU A 361 15.92 -0.76 31.51
N MET A 362 15.60 0.54 31.63
CA MET A 362 16.57 1.61 31.38
C MET A 362 17.77 1.51 32.34
N GLN A 363 17.51 1.30 33.63
CA GLN A 363 18.58 1.14 34.63
C GLN A 363 19.44 -0.09 34.33
N GLN A 364 18.83 -1.23 34.01
CA GLN A 364 19.53 -2.47 33.61
C GLN A 364 20.36 -2.27 32.34
N ALA A 365 19.92 -1.39 31.43
CA ALA A 365 20.67 -1.01 30.21
C ALA A 365 21.80 0.01 30.49
N GLY A 366 22.03 0.38 31.77
CA GLY A 366 23.07 1.31 32.19
C GLY A 366 22.68 2.79 32.13
N TRP A 367 21.41 3.11 31.87
CA TRP A 367 20.93 4.47 31.82
C TRP A 367 20.50 4.98 33.20
N THR A 368 20.91 6.21 33.55
CA THR A 368 20.52 6.90 34.79
C THR A 368 19.88 8.24 34.40
N ILE A 369 18.69 8.53 34.93
CA ILE A 369 18.01 9.81 34.67
C ILE A 369 18.65 10.90 35.55
N GLY A 370 19.14 11.96 34.92
CA GLY A 370 19.73 13.11 35.59
C GLY A 370 18.67 14.06 36.19
N SER A 371 19.13 15.08 36.92
CA SER A 371 18.26 16.13 37.46
C SER A 371 17.62 17.01 36.40
N ASP A 372 18.18 17.03 35.18
CA ASP A 372 17.63 17.66 33.99
C ASP A 372 16.53 16.80 33.30
N GLY A 373 16.23 15.64 33.84
CA GLY A 373 15.23 14.70 33.30
C GLY A 373 15.77 13.88 32.12
N VAL A 374 17.05 14.00 31.76
CA VAL A 374 17.66 13.27 30.62
C VAL A 374 18.41 12.04 31.13
N ALA A 375 18.17 10.91 30.47
CA ALA A 375 18.93 9.69 30.75
C ALA A 375 20.35 9.78 30.19
N THR A 376 21.33 9.31 30.96
CA THR A 376 22.75 9.27 30.60
C THR A 376 23.32 7.90 30.90
N ARG A 377 24.33 7.47 30.13
CA ARG A 377 25.14 6.27 30.40
C ARG A 377 26.60 6.50 30.02
N PRO A 378 27.54 5.65 30.49
CA PRO A 378 28.90 5.62 29.93
C PRO A 378 28.83 5.41 28.41
N ASN A 379 29.66 6.12 27.66
CA ASN A 379 29.70 5.97 26.21
C ASN A 379 30.17 4.55 25.82
N PRO A 380 29.38 3.73 25.12
CA PRO A 380 29.72 2.33 24.81
C PRO A 380 30.84 2.18 23.76
N THR A 381 31.24 3.26 23.07
CA THR A 381 32.25 3.26 22.00
C THR A 381 33.45 4.14 22.26
N GLY A 382 33.51 4.80 23.44
CA GLY A 382 34.62 5.70 23.77
C GLY A 382 34.56 6.20 25.21
N SER A 383 35.33 7.26 25.50
CA SER A 383 35.31 7.92 26.80
C SER A 383 34.11 8.87 26.94
N GLY A 384 33.76 9.18 28.18
CA GLY A 384 32.72 10.17 28.50
C GLY A 384 31.33 9.58 28.64
N THR A 385 30.34 10.45 28.59
CA THR A 385 28.93 10.15 28.87
C THR A 385 28.10 10.35 27.62
N GLN A 386 27.26 9.38 27.30
CA GLN A 386 26.23 9.49 26.25
C GLN A 386 24.93 9.96 26.89
N LYS A 387 24.31 10.99 26.31
CA LYS A 387 22.95 11.43 26.66
C LYS A 387 21.92 10.76 25.77
N PHE A 388 20.74 10.45 26.32
CA PHE A 388 19.63 9.95 25.51
C PHE A 388 18.88 11.10 24.83
N VAL A 389 19.48 11.65 23.80
CA VAL A 389 18.94 12.73 22.98
C VAL A 389 19.00 12.30 21.52
N GLY A 390 17.91 12.45 20.78
CA GLY A 390 17.83 12.05 19.40
C GLY A 390 16.67 12.68 18.65
N LYS A 391 16.57 12.38 17.36
CA LYS A 391 15.54 12.89 16.46
C LYS A 391 14.65 11.77 15.97
N ILE A 392 13.35 12.03 15.93
CA ILE A 392 12.37 11.19 15.25
C ILE A 392 12.16 11.78 13.86
N ARG A 393 12.80 11.23 12.85
CA ARG A 393 12.60 11.67 11.47
C ARG A 393 11.23 11.25 10.97
N VAL A 394 10.51 12.18 10.38
CA VAL A 394 9.18 11.97 9.81
C VAL A 394 9.12 12.61 8.43
N ARG A 395 8.56 11.89 7.45
CA ARG A 395 8.32 12.48 6.13
C ARG A 395 7.29 13.63 6.25
N ALA A 396 7.63 14.81 5.75
CA ALA A 396 6.70 15.94 5.64
C ALA A 396 5.47 15.56 4.78
N GLY A 397 4.32 16.14 5.08
CA GLY A 397 3.06 15.81 4.41
C GLY A 397 2.36 14.53 4.91
N LYS A 398 2.87 13.91 6.01
CA LYS A 398 2.24 12.75 6.66
C LYS A 398 1.82 13.12 8.09
N PRO A 399 0.65 13.76 8.27
CA PRO A 399 0.21 14.29 9.56
C PRO A 399 -0.06 13.21 10.61
N ASP A 400 -0.49 12.01 10.20
CA ASP A 400 -0.65 10.83 11.04
C ASP A 400 0.68 10.44 11.72
N ARG A 401 1.75 10.38 10.95
CA ARG A 401 3.10 10.03 11.45
C ARG A 401 3.70 11.12 12.33
N LEU A 402 3.48 12.38 11.96
CA LEU A 402 3.92 13.51 12.79
C LEU A 402 3.19 13.50 14.14
N LYS A 403 1.88 13.25 14.13
CA LYS A 403 1.08 13.16 15.37
C LYS A 403 1.55 12.00 16.25
N ALA A 404 1.84 10.84 15.66
CA ALA A 404 2.42 9.72 16.40
C ALA A 404 3.79 10.10 17.02
N ALA A 405 4.67 10.75 16.25
CA ALA A 405 5.98 11.18 16.75
C ALA A 405 5.88 12.16 17.92
N GLU A 406 4.94 13.11 17.89
CA GLU A 406 4.70 14.06 18.97
C GLU A 406 4.29 13.34 20.27
N ILE A 407 3.32 12.41 20.18
CA ILE A 407 2.84 11.65 21.35
C ILE A 407 3.94 10.74 21.89
N ILE A 408 4.68 10.05 21.02
CA ILE A 408 5.82 9.22 21.42
C ILE A 408 6.87 10.08 22.14
N SER A 409 7.21 11.25 21.58
CA SER A 409 8.17 12.20 22.18
C SER A 409 7.77 12.58 23.61
N ASP A 410 6.47 12.78 23.87
CA ASP A 410 5.99 13.12 25.21
C ASP A 410 6.01 11.91 26.16
N GLN A 411 5.58 10.75 25.71
CA GLN A 411 5.52 9.56 26.55
C GLN A 411 6.89 9.08 27.01
N VAL A 412 7.90 9.13 26.13
CA VAL A 412 9.24 8.63 26.44
C VAL A 412 10.02 9.50 27.42
N LYS A 413 9.62 10.75 27.64
CA LYS A 413 10.21 11.63 28.68
C LYS A 413 10.12 11.01 30.08
N GLN A 414 9.10 10.20 30.34
CA GLN A 414 8.90 9.51 31.63
C GLN A 414 10.06 8.56 32.01
N ILE A 415 10.84 8.14 31.01
CA ILE A 415 12.02 7.28 31.20
C ILE A 415 13.33 7.95 30.80
N GLY A 416 13.32 9.28 30.70
CA GLY A 416 14.50 10.10 30.46
C GLY A 416 14.96 10.14 29.00
N MET A 417 14.17 9.68 28.05
CA MET A 417 14.47 9.79 26.63
C MET A 417 14.00 11.15 26.09
N GLN A 418 14.90 11.89 25.44
CA GLN A 418 14.57 13.14 24.74
C GLN A 418 14.63 12.89 23.23
N LEU A 419 13.48 12.64 22.64
CA LEU A 419 13.32 12.44 21.21
C LEU A 419 12.50 13.59 20.63
N THR A 420 13.03 14.29 19.62
CA THR A 420 12.37 15.45 18.99
C THR A 420 11.88 15.10 17.60
N PRO A 421 10.58 15.29 17.27
CA PRO A 421 10.10 15.12 15.92
C PRO A 421 10.78 16.06 14.93
N GLU A 422 11.23 15.52 13.78
CA GLU A 422 11.90 16.25 12.70
C GLU A 422 11.19 15.98 11.38
N PRO A 423 10.13 16.75 11.03
CA PRO A 423 9.47 16.61 9.73
C PRO A 423 10.40 17.14 8.63
N THR A 424 10.64 16.30 7.61
CA THR A 424 11.57 16.60 6.50
C THR A 424 10.98 16.19 5.16
N ASP A 425 11.27 16.95 4.10
CA ASP A 425 10.92 16.56 2.74
C ASP A 425 11.54 15.21 2.36
N PHE A 426 10.87 14.43 1.52
CA PHE A 426 11.29 13.08 1.16
C PHE A 426 12.70 13.02 0.59
N LYS A 427 13.09 13.98 -0.24
CA LYS A 427 14.44 14.06 -0.83
C LYS A 427 15.54 14.24 0.21
N VAL A 428 15.19 14.81 1.38
CA VAL A 428 16.11 15.00 2.51
C VAL A 428 15.94 13.91 3.57
N PHE A 429 14.76 13.33 3.66
CA PHE A 429 14.41 12.29 4.62
C PHE A 429 15.13 10.96 4.35
N TYR A 430 15.06 10.48 3.11
CA TYR A 430 15.43 9.11 2.77
C TYR A 430 16.93 8.84 2.64
N PRO A 431 17.77 9.68 1.99
CA PRO A 431 19.18 9.38 1.79
C PRO A 431 20.02 9.18 3.07
N PRO A 432 19.81 9.93 4.18
CA PRO A 432 20.49 9.64 5.44
C PRO A 432 20.10 8.28 6.05
N ILE A 433 18.83 7.85 5.88
CA ILE A 433 18.34 6.56 6.39
C ILE A 433 19.09 5.42 5.70
N GLN A 434 19.20 5.46 4.38
CA GLN A 434 19.97 4.47 3.60
C GLN A 434 21.44 4.38 4.03
N LYS A 435 22.02 5.48 4.50
CA LYS A 435 23.41 5.54 5.00
C LYS A 435 23.52 5.21 6.49
N GLY A 436 22.42 4.84 7.17
CA GLY A 436 22.41 4.59 8.60
C GLY A 436 22.64 5.84 9.48
N GLN A 437 22.43 7.02 8.93
CA GLN A 437 22.64 8.32 9.60
C GLN A 437 21.34 8.82 10.22
N PHE A 438 20.81 8.10 11.17
CA PHE A 438 19.59 8.43 11.91
C PHE A 438 19.64 7.84 13.32
N ASP A 439 18.85 8.39 14.24
CA ASP A 439 18.57 7.78 15.54
C ASP A 439 17.31 6.91 15.43
N VAL A 440 16.23 7.54 14.98
CA VAL A 440 14.90 6.94 14.77
C VAL A 440 14.25 7.56 13.55
N PHE A 441 13.39 6.77 12.88
CA PHE A 441 12.44 7.30 11.91
C PHE A 441 11.08 6.59 12.01
N ILE A 442 10.03 7.27 11.57
CA ILE A 442 8.71 6.69 11.37
C ILE A 442 8.44 6.60 9.88
N ALA A 443 8.21 5.38 9.40
CA ALA A 443 7.87 5.12 8.00
C ALA A 443 6.72 4.12 7.90
N GLY A 444 6.04 4.10 6.75
CA GLY A 444 5.09 3.07 6.39
C GLY A 444 5.73 2.10 5.42
N PHE A 445 5.42 0.84 5.59
CA PHE A 445 5.85 -0.24 4.73
C PHE A 445 4.62 -0.97 4.21
N SER A 446 4.63 -1.33 2.93
CA SER A 446 3.64 -2.23 2.34
C SER A 446 4.30 -3.60 2.19
N LEU A 447 3.74 -4.60 2.84
CA LEU A 447 4.15 -5.99 2.66
C LEU A 447 3.63 -6.49 1.31
N THR A 448 4.30 -7.49 0.78
CA THR A 448 3.83 -8.25 -0.38
C THR A 448 2.89 -9.37 0.05
N LEU A 449 2.37 -10.14 -0.90
CA LEU A 449 1.61 -11.37 -0.60
C LEU A 449 2.48 -12.42 0.10
N GLU A 450 3.80 -12.35 -0.09
CA GLU A 450 4.79 -13.12 0.64
C GLU A 450 5.23 -12.34 1.88
N PRO A 451 5.07 -12.89 3.09
CA PRO A 451 5.39 -12.20 4.34
C PRO A 451 6.87 -12.24 4.73
N ASP A 452 7.76 -12.71 3.85
CA ASP A 452 9.21 -12.71 4.10
C ASP A 452 9.74 -11.27 4.12
N ASP A 453 10.17 -10.83 5.30
CA ASP A 453 10.75 -9.52 5.53
C ASP A 453 12.29 -9.53 5.68
N TYR A 454 12.94 -10.62 5.29
CA TYR A 454 14.40 -10.77 5.37
C TYR A 454 15.15 -9.56 4.82
N SER A 455 14.72 -9.04 3.67
CA SER A 455 15.35 -7.89 3.01
C SER A 455 15.25 -6.58 3.81
N THR A 456 14.28 -6.46 4.71
CA THR A 456 14.01 -5.24 5.47
C THR A 456 14.36 -5.34 6.96
N ALA A 457 14.41 -6.55 7.51
CA ALA A 457 14.56 -6.78 8.95
C ALA A 457 15.82 -7.55 9.35
N HIS A 458 16.41 -8.35 8.46
CA HIS A 458 17.58 -9.16 8.81
C HIS A 458 18.83 -8.31 8.95
N SER A 459 19.64 -8.59 9.98
CA SER A 459 20.86 -7.80 10.31
C SER A 459 21.92 -7.78 9.20
N SER A 460 21.93 -8.75 8.29
CA SER A 460 22.84 -8.75 7.13
C SER A 460 22.45 -7.74 6.03
N GLN A 461 21.28 -7.12 6.15
CA GLN A 461 20.76 -6.14 5.20
C GLN A 461 20.96 -4.67 5.68
N LEU A 462 21.65 -4.49 6.82
CA LEU A 462 21.88 -3.19 7.46
C LEU A 462 23.21 -2.54 7.03
#